data_d504fdf8e54d050cf2f13f5006566137
#
_entry.id   d504fdf8e54d050cf2f13f5006566137
#
_cell.length_a   1.000
_cell.length_b   1.000
_cell.length_c   1.000
_cell.angle_alpha   90.00
_cell.angle_beta   90.00
_cell.angle_gamma   90.00
#
_symmetry.space_group_name_H-M   'P 1'
#
loop_
_entity.id
_entity.type
_entity.pdbx_description
1 polymer ?
#
loop_
_entity_poly.entity_id
_entity_poly.type
_entity_poly.pdbx_seq_one_letter_code
_entity_poly.pdbx_strand_id
1 'polypeptide(L)'
;ATGFTGSAGMAIVLKDRAAIFTDGRYTVQVRQQVDGSLFEYLSLYDDPQIDWLIDTLPAGASVGIDSRLHTLAWYQQAKAQFDKAQINLVEVNDNPIDVSWIDRPAPSASTMTLFSHEGAGRNSVEKRQQIGALVKKQGADVALIAALDSFCWLLNIRGNDVPRFPVILGCGLLSANGDMTFFTDLAKVPNNIAEHVGAGVSFKEESELACVLAKMEGVKLLADPHSANAYSQLLAQKGGAKLIAGTDPVAIPKAQKNNAELAGMRACHIRDGVAVSRFLAWLDSQVEQHIMHDEAQLADKLESFRLQDPLYREPSFDTISATGANAAMCHYNHNNGTPSTMTMDSIY
;
A
#
# COMPACT_ATOMS: atom_id res chain seq x y z
N ALA A 1 -5.51 16.46 -6.38
CA ALA A 1 -5.55 17.84 -5.88
C ALA A 1 -4.28 18.62 -6.23
N THR A 2 -3.09 18.05 -6.01
CA THR A 2 -1.80 18.72 -6.24
C THR A 2 -1.22 18.51 -7.65
N GLY A 3 -1.66 17.51 -8.38
CA GLY A 3 -1.04 17.04 -9.63
C GLY A 3 0.19 16.15 -9.43
N PHE A 4 0.69 16.01 -8.21
CA PHE A 4 1.84 15.14 -7.91
C PHE A 4 1.49 13.66 -8.02
N THR A 5 2.27 12.91 -8.79
CA THR A 5 2.07 11.47 -9.06
C THR A 5 3.10 10.57 -8.38
N GLY A 6 4.01 11.13 -7.58
CA GLY A 6 4.99 10.33 -6.83
C GLY A 6 4.38 9.53 -5.69
N SER A 7 5.06 8.48 -5.25
CA SER A 7 4.57 7.54 -4.23
C SER A 7 4.84 7.96 -2.78
N ALA A 8 5.59 9.05 -2.57
CA ALA A 8 5.87 9.57 -1.23
C ALA A 8 5.72 11.10 -1.22
N GLY A 9 4.66 11.56 -0.61
CA GLY A 9 4.35 12.97 -0.46
C GLY A 9 3.16 13.20 0.46
N MET A 10 3.13 14.38 1.08
CA MET A 10 2.03 14.85 1.89
C MET A 10 1.75 16.30 1.52
N ALA A 11 0.49 16.65 1.34
CA ALA A 11 0.07 18.03 1.14
C ALA A 11 -0.64 18.55 2.38
N ILE A 12 -0.32 19.78 2.78
CA ILE A 12 -1.01 20.51 3.83
C ILE A 12 -1.57 21.79 3.21
N VAL A 13 -2.85 22.02 3.42
CA VAL A 13 -3.55 23.20 2.90
C VAL A 13 -4.10 23.99 4.07
N LEU A 14 -3.66 25.23 4.20
CA LEU A 14 -4.16 26.21 5.14
C LEU A 14 -5.06 27.23 4.42
N LYS A 15 -5.56 28.22 5.14
CA LYS A 15 -6.48 29.21 4.60
C LYS A 15 -5.86 30.05 3.47
N ASP A 16 -4.60 30.40 3.59
CA ASP A 16 -3.88 31.36 2.75
C ASP A 16 -2.53 30.85 2.22
N ARG A 17 -2.14 29.62 2.54
CA ARG A 17 -0.92 28.98 2.02
C ARG A 17 -1.06 27.45 1.99
N ALA A 18 -0.28 26.81 1.15
CA ALA A 18 -0.21 25.36 1.09
C ALA A 18 1.23 24.89 0.90
N ALA A 19 1.53 23.70 1.37
CA ALA A 19 2.84 23.08 1.21
C ALA A 19 2.69 21.63 0.73
N ILE A 20 3.65 21.19 -0.07
CA ILE A 20 3.83 19.79 -0.43
C ILE A 20 5.20 19.31 0.06
N PHE A 21 5.17 18.26 0.85
CA PHE A 21 6.36 17.63 1.42
C PHE A 21 6.68 16.38 0.61
N THR A 22 7.90 16.25 0.12
CA THR A 22 8.37 15.08 -0.62
C THR A 22 9.72 14.63 -0.11
N ASP A 23 10.10 13.40 -0.39
CA ASP A 23 11.48 12.95 -0.11
C ASP A 23 12.45 13.24 -1.27
N GLY A 24 13.73 12.98 -1.04
CA GLY A 24 14.79 13.32 -2.00
C GLY A 24 14.68 12.68 -3.38
N ARG A 25 13.88 11.61 -3.54
CA ARG A 25 13.63 10.97 -4.84
C ARG A 25 12.77 11.81 -5.77
N TYR A 26 12.01 12.76 -5.23
CA TYR A 26 10.99 13.51 -5.96
C TYR A 26 11.26 15.01 -6.09
N THR A 27 12.45 15.47 -5.71
CA THR A 27 12.79 16.91 -5.73
C THR A 27 12.70 17.55 -7.12
N VAL A 28 12.96 16.78 -8.19
CA VAL A 28 12.79 17.22 -9.59
C VAL A 28 11.33 17.09 -10.01
N GLN A 29 10.73 15.93 -9.77
CA GLN A 29 9.38 15.62 -10.23
C GLN A 29 8.32 16.57 -9.62
N VAL A 30 8.42 16.88 -8.34
CA VAL A 30 7.46 17.78 -7.66
C VAL A 30 7.44 19.16 -8.31
N ARG A 31 8.61 19.68 -8.72
CA ARG A 31 8.71 20.99 -9.38
C ARG A 31 8.18 21.01 -10.81
N GLN A 32 8.12 19.85 -11.46
CA GLN A 32 7.55 19.70 -12.80
C GLN A 32 6.04 19.53 -12.78
N GLN A 33 5.48 18.93 -11.71
CA GLN A 33 4.09 18.51 -11.65
C GLN A 33 3.20 19.39 -10.78
N VAL A 34 3.76 20.09 -9.80
CA VAL A 34 3.00 20.89 -8.84
C VAL A 34 3.25 22.36 -9.08
N ASP A 35 2.19 23.17 -9.08
CA ASP A 35 2.29 24.61 -9.25
C ASP A 35 2.94 25.27 -8.03
N GLY A 36 4.18 25.75 -8.19
CA GLY A 36 4.92 26.44 -7.14
C GLY A 36 4.40 27.83 -6.77
N SER A 37 3.41 28.37 -7.50
CA SER A 37 2.71 29.58 -7.09
C SER A 37 1.65 29.30 -6.03
N LEU A 38 1.21 28.03 -5.91
CA LEU A 38 0.18 27.58 -4.96
C LEU A 38 0.77 26.81 -3.79
N PHE A 39 1.88 26.09 -4.02
CA PHE A 39 2.46 25.18 -3.02
C PHE A 39 3.93 25.50 -2.76
N GLU A 40 4.32 25.54 -1.49
CA GLU A 40 5.70 25.49 -1.07
C GLU A 40 6.22 24.04 -1.22
N TYR A 41 7.46 23.86 -1.72
CA TYR A 41 8.09 22.55 -1.83
C TYR A 41 9.01 22.33 -0.63
N LEU A 42 8.66 21.37 0.21
CA LEU A 42 9.34 21.06 1.47
C LEU A 42 9.81 19.61 1.51
N SER A 43 10.79 19.35 2.38
CA SER A 43 11.34 18.01 2.59
C SER A 43 10.56 17.26 3.67
N LEU A 44 10.22 16.00 3.42
CA LEU A 44 9.62 15.13 4.45
C LEU A 44 10.54 14.90 5.66
N TYR A 45 11.86 15.08 5.49
CA TYR A 45 12.86 14.79 6.53
C TYR A 45 13.41 16.04 7.19
N ASP A 46 13.68 17.08 6.39
CA ASP A 46 14.33 18.30 6.89
C ASP A 46 13.30 19.32 7.41
N ASP A 47 12.05 19.24 6.90
CA ASP A 47 10.94 20.12 7.27
C ASP A 47 9.79 19.28 7.86
N PRO A 48 9.87 18.79 9.12
CA PRO A 48 8.83 17.96 9.70
C PRO A 48 7.46 18.67 9.69
N GLN A 49 6.45 17.98 9.16
CA GLN A 49 5.11 18.58 8.90
C GLN A 49 4.45 19.15 10.18
N ILE A 50 4.66 18.46 11.31
CA ILE A 50 4.08 18.89 12.59
C ILE A 50 4.76 20.18 13.05
N ASP A 51 6.09 20.28 12.93
CA ASP A 51 6.85 21.46 13.30
C ASP A 51 6.47 22.65 12.41
N TRP A 52 6.37 22.42 11.09
CA TRP A 52 5.93 23.44 10.14
C TRP A 52 4.51 23.98 10.49
N LEU A 53 3.59 23.12 10.91
CA LEU A 53 2.26 23.52 11.35
C LEU A 53 2.30 24.32 12.65
N ILE A 54 3.13 23.92 13.61
CA ILE A 54 3.31 24.62 14.89
C ILE A 54 3.88 26.02 14.67
N ASP A 55 4.87 26.15 13.77
CA ASP A 55 5.51 27.42 13.47
C ASP A 55 4.59 28.37 12.66
N THR A 56 3.62 27.79 11.93
CA THR A 56 2.75 28.56 11.05
C THR A 56 1.43 28.98 11.72
N LEU A 57 0.88 28.16 12.62
CA LEU A 57 -0.44 28.35 13.16
C LEU A 57 -0.42 29.05 14.52
N PRO A 58 -1.37 29.97 14.80
CA PRO A 58 -1.49 30.58 16.13
C PRO A 58 -2.05 29.59 17.14
N ALA A 59 -1.76 29.81 18.42
CA ALA A 59 -2.41 29.12 19.52
C ALA A 59 -3.94 29.22 19.40
N GLY A 60 -4.64 28.13 19.68
CA GLY A 60 -6.10 28.00 19.52
C GLY A 60 -6.54 27.57 18.12
N ALA A 61 -5.63 27.48 17.14
CA ALA A 61 -5.96 26.97 15.81
C ALA A 61 -6.38 25.50 15.86
N SER A 62 -7.04 25.04 14.78
CA SER A 62 -7.43 23.63 14.61
C SER A 62 -6.87 23.06 13.31
N VAL A 63 -6.31 21.86 13.38
CA VAL A 63 -5.83 21.08 12.24
C VAL A 63 -6.77 19.89 12.05
N GLY A 64 -7.43 19.82 10.90
CA GLY A 64 -8.31 18.70 10.53
C GLY A 64 -7.52 17.56 9.88
N ILE A 65 -7.79 16.34 10.32
CA ILE A 65 -7.23 15.13 9.71
C ILE A 65 -8.31 14.07 9.47
N ASP A 66 -8.11 13.23 8.46
CA ASP A 66 -8.83 11.96 8.32
C ASP A 66 -8.01 10.86 9.01
N SER A 67 -8.45 10.41 10.17
CA SER A 67 -7.75 9.40 10.99
C SER A 67 -7.68 8.02 10.31
N ARG A 68 -8.44 7.79 9.21
CA ARG A 68 -8.32 6.58 8.37
C ARG A 68 -7.05 6.57 7.53
N LEU A 69 -6.44 7.73 7.28
CA LEU A 69 -5.25 7.91 6.46
C LEU A 69 -3.95 8.04 7.27
N HIS A 70 -4.03 8.05 8.60
CA HIS A 70 -2.88 8.17 9.49
C HIS A 70 -2.76 6.96 10.40
N THR A 71 -1.53 6.59 10.74
CA THR A 71 -1.27 5.53 11.73
C THR A 71 -1.55 6.04 13.15
N LEU A 72 -1.84 5.13 14.09
CA LEU A 72 -2.06 5.52 15.48
C LEU A 72 -0.81 6.16 16.10
N ALA A 73 0.38 5.66 15.76
CA ALA A 73 1.64 6.24 16.25
C ALA A 73 1.82 7.70 15.81
N TRP A 74 1.57 7.99 14.53
CA TRP A 74 1.60 9.36 14.03
C TRP A 74 0.55 10.24 14.72
N TYR A 75 -0.69 9.76 14.85
CA TYR A 75 -1.77 10.49 15.52
C TYR A 75 -1.41 10.86 16.95
N GLN A 76 -0.88 9.91 17.72
CA GLN A 76 -0.48 10.14 19.10
C GLN A 76 0.68 11.14 19.21
N GLN A 77 1.68 11.03 18.31
CA GLN A 77 2.79 11.97 18.24
C GLN A 77 2.31 13.38 17.90
N ALA A 78 1.50 13.52 16.85
CA ALA A 78 0.95 14.79 16.39
C ALA A 78 0.11 15.45 17.51
N LYS A 79 -0.80 14.66 18.13
CA LYS A 79 -1.63 15.17 19.23
C LYS A 79 -0.80 15.66 20.39
N ALA A 80 0.22 14.92 20.82
CA ALA A 80 1.06 15.32 21.94
C ALA A 80 1.86 16.60 21.66
N GLN A 81 2.30 16.84 20.42
CA GLN A 81 3.02 18.05 20.03
C GLN A 81 2.07 19.24 19.87
N PHE A 82 0.93 19.06 19.24
CA PHE A 82 -0.09 20.11 19.06
C PHE A 82 -0.70 20.55 20.40
N ASP A 83 -0.96 19.62 21.33
CA ASP A 83 -1.46 19.96 22.67
C ASP A 83 -0.48 20.92 23.40
N LYS A 84 0.84 20.71 23.30
CA LYS A 84 1.87 21.60 23.83
C LYS A 84 1.87 22.98 23.18
N ALA A 85 1.60 23.05 21.90
CA ALA A 85 1.50 24.28 21.12
C ALA A 85 0.11 24.93 21.20
N GLN A 86 -0.81 24.39 21.99
CA GLN A 86 -2.20 24.83 22.09
C GLN A 86 -2.94 24.81 20.73
N ILE A 87 -2.63 23.85 19.86
CA ILE A 87 -3.31 23.60 18.59
C ILE A 87 -4.23 22.38 18.76
N ASN A 88 -5.45 22.47 18.22
CA ASN A 88 -6.42 21.39 18.31
C ASN A 88 -6.26 20.43 17.11
N LEU A 89 -6.01 19.15 17.37
CA LEU A 89 -6.10 18.10 16.34
C LEU A 89 -7.54 17.58 16.29
N VAL A 90 -8.20 17.72 15.15
CA VAL A 90 -9.62 17.38 14.97
C VAL A 90 -9.76 16.29 13.90
N GLU A 91 -10.45 15.20 14.25
CA GLU A 91 -10.84 14.19 13.26
C GLU A 91 -11.99 14.71 12.41
N VAL A 92 -11.84 14.69 11.08
CA VAL A 92 -12.91 15.04 10.15
C VAL A 92 -13.61 13.77 9.66
N ASN A 93 -14.95 13.79 9.66
CA ASN A 93 -15.73 12.66 9.18
C ASN A 93 -15.75 12.57 7.65
N ASP A 94 -15.89 13.73 7.01
CA ASP A 94 -15.92 13.85 5.56
C ASP A 94 -14.57 14.40 5.06
N ASN A 95 -13.83 13.57 4.36
CA ASN A 95 -12.57 13.97 3.77
C ASN A 95 -12.82 15.05 2.69
N PRO A 96 -12.22 16.25 2.81
CA PRO A 96 -12.46 17.33 1.86
C PRO A 96 -12.10 16.97 0.40
N ILE A 97 -11.14 16.08 0.19
CA ILE A 97 -10.76 15.61 -1.15
C ILE A 97 -11.87 14.73 -1.72
N ASP A 98 -12.41 13.80 -0.94
CA ASP A 98 -13.50 12.92 -1.38
C ASP A 98 -14.77 13.71 -1.72
N VAL A 99 -15.08 14.73 -0.93
CA VAL A 99 -16.22 15.63 -1.19
C VAL A 99 -16.03 16.46 -2.47
N SER A 100 -14.79 16.88 -2.73
CA SER A 100 -14.48 17.75 -3.88
C SER A 100 -14.22 16.97 -5.17
N TRP A 101 -13.96 15.69 -5.12
CA TRP A 101 -13.62 14.86 -6.28
C TRP A 101 -14.88 14.26 -6.93
N ILE A 102 -15.57 15.08 -7.71
CA ILE A 102 -16.88 14.76 -8.30
C ILE A 102 -16.80 13.59 -9.31
N ASP A 103 -15.72 13.51 -10.07
CA ASP A 103 -15.45 12.52 -11.11
C ASP A 103 -14.53 11.38 -10.64
N ARG A 104 -14.55 11.08 -9.34
CA ARG A 104 -13.73 10.01 -8.75
C ARG A 104 -14.02 8.68 -9.45
N PRO A 105 -12.99 7.96 -9.95
CA PRO A 105 -13.17 6.63 -10.51
C PRO A 105 -13.81 5.67 -9.51
N ALA A 106 -14.70 4.81 -10.00
CA ALA A 106 -15.28 3.75 -9.17
C ALA A 106 -14.17 2.81 -8.66
N PRO A 107 -14.31 2.26 -7.45
CA PRO A 107 -13.40 1.21 -6.96
C PRO A 107 -13.36 0.02 -7.92
N SER A 108 -12.25 -0.72 -7.91
CA SER A 108 -12.13 -1.97 -8.67
C SER A 108 -13.27 -2.93 -8.33
N ALA A 109 -13.90 -3.50 -9.35
CA ALA A 109 -14.92 -4.54 -9.23
C ALA A 109 -14.37 -5.96 -9.45
N SER A 110 -13.04 -6.12 -9.47
CA SER A 110 -12.40 -7.42 -9.72
C SER A 110 -12.69 -8.42 -8.62
N THR A 111 -13.17 -9.60 -9.01
CA THR A 111 -13.38 -10.72 -8.08
C THR A 111 -12.04 -11.22 -7.51
N MET A 112 -12.05 -11.66 -6.27
CA MET A 112 -10.91 -12.31 -5.62
C MET A 112 -10.45 -13.53 -6.42
N THR A 113 -9.15 -13.68 -6.59
CA THR A 113 -8.50 -14.86 -7.16
C THR A 113 -8.05 -15.79 -6.03
N LEU A 114 -8.41 -17.05 -6.14
CA LEU A 114 -8.00 -18.09 -5.18
C LEU A 114 -6.59 -18.57 -5.53
N PHE A 115 -5.66 -18.40 -4.60
CA PHE A 115 -4.28 -18.84 -4.79
C PHE A 115 -4.15 -20.31 -4.37
N SER A 116 -3.59 -21.15 -5.23
CA SER A 116 -3.56 -22.60 -5.02
C SER A 116 -2.83 -23.01 -3.73
N HIS A 117 -3.32 -24.07 -3.09
CA HIS A 117 -2.66 -24.64 -1.91
C HIS A 117 -1.27 -25.18 -2.25
N GLU A 118 -1.06 -25.70 -3.47
CA GLU A 118 0.23 -26.16 -3.96
C GLU A 118 1.23 -25.01 -4.03
N GLY A 119 0.85 -23.87 -4.60
CA GLY A 119 1.70 -22.68 -4.66
C GLY A 119 1.95 -22.04 -3.30
N ALA A 120 0.96 -22.07 -2.41
CA ALA A 120 1.05 -21.52 -1.07
C ALA A 120 1.82 -22.43 -0.09
N GLY A 121 1.91 -23.74 -0.37
CA GLY A 121 2.56 -24.76 0.47
C GLY A 121 1.86 -25.03 1.80
N ARG A 122 0.85 -24.23 2.17
CA ARG A 122 0.04 -24.35 3.39
C ARG A 122 -1.36 -23.81 3.13
N ASN A 123 -2.37 -24.45 3.70
CA ASN A 123 -3.74 -23.98 3.60
C ASN A 123 -4.03 -22.82 4.59
N SER A 124 -5.16 -22.14 4.38
CA SER A 124 -5.56 -20.98 5.19
C SER A 124 -5.83 -21.37 6.66
N VAL A 125 -6.41 -22.53 6.93
CA VAL A 125 -6.70 -23.00 8.30
C VAL A 125 -5.41 -23.10 9.11
N GLU A 126 -4.38 -23.79 8.57
CA GLU A 126 -3.07 -23.94 9.22
C GLU A 126 -2.40 -22.59 9.50
N LYS A 127 -2.43 -21.69 8.53
CA LYS A 127 -1.87 -20.34 8.69
C LYS A 127 -2.59 -19.57 9.78
N ARG A 128 -3.92 -19.54 9.77
CA ARG A 128 -4.73 -18.81 10.76
C ARG A 128 -4.56 -19.38 12.17
N GLN A 129 -4.50 -20.71 12.32
CA GLN A 129 -4.23 -21.36 13.61
C GLN A 129 -2.85 -20.99 14.16
N GLN A 130 -1.81 -21.00 13.30
CA GLN A 130 -0.47 -20.58 13.71
C GLN A 130 -0.46 -19.13 14.19
N ILE A 131 -1.06 -18.22 13.43
CA ILE A 131 -1.07 -16.78 13.78
C ILE A 131 -1.96 -16.53 14.99
N GLY A 132 -3.12 -17.22 15.10
CA GLY A 132 -3.97 -17.15 16.30
C GLY A 132 -3.22 -17.55 17.57
N ALA A 133 -2.38 -18.59 17.51
CA ALA A 133 -1.52 -18.95 18.61
C ALA A 133 -0.49 -17.86 18.98
N LEU A 134 0.03 -17.11 17.99
CA LEU A 134 0.89 -15.94 18.24
C LEU A 134 0.12 -14.79 18.90
N VAL A 135 -1.10 -14.53 18.45
CA VAL A 135 -2.02 -13.54 19.07
C VAL A 135 -2.24 -13.88 20.54
N LYS A 136 -2.58 -15.15 20.84
CA LYS A 136 -2.74 -15.64 22.21
C LYS A 136 -1.46 -15.49 23.04
N LYS A 137 -0.30 -15.79 22.46
CA LYS A 137 1.01 -15.67 23.13
C LYS A 137 1.32 -14.22 23.51
N GLN A 138 0.83 -13.25 22.75
CA GLN A 138 0.94 -11.81 23.07
C GLN A 138 -0.10 -11.33 24.08
N GLY A 139 -0.93 -12.23 24.61
CA GLY A 139 -1.94 -11.93 25.60
C GLY A 139 -3.18 -11.24 25.04
N ALA A 140 -3.39 -11.27 23.73
CA ALA A 140 -4.54 -10.72 23.03
C ALA A 140 -5.61 -11.79 22.74
N ASP A 141 -6.86 -11.32 22.61
CA ASP A 141 -8.00 -12.15 22.24
C ASP A 141 -8.20 -12.11 20.71
N VAL A 142 -7.94 -10.96 20.09
CA VAL A 142 -8.12 -10.70 18.65
C VAL A 142 -6.97 -9.83 18.15
N ALA A 143 -6.56 -10.00 16.90
CA ALA A 143 -5.64 -9.10 16.19
C ALA A 143 -6.36 -8.38 15.04
N LEU A 144 -6.10 -7.08 14.90
CA LEU A 144 -6.48 -6.28 13.74
C LEU A 144 -5.42 -6.47 12.65
N ILE A 145 -5.78 -7.14 11.57
CA ILE A 145 -4.90 -7.37 10.41
C ILE A 145 -5.28 -6.35 9.33
N ALA A 146 -4.52 -5.27 9.26
CA ALA A 146 -4.78 -4.16 8.34
C ALA A 146 -3.88 -4.19 7.10
N ALA A 147 -2.73 -4.86 7.15
CA ALA A 147 -1.84 -4.98 6.01
C ALA A 147 -2.46 -5.89 4.94
N LEU A 148 -2.63 -5.34 3.72
CA LEU A 148 -3.34 -5.99 2.62
C LEU A 148 -2.72 -7.34 2.24
N ASP A 149 -1.42 -7.41 2.18
CA ASP A 149 -0.67 -8.63 1.86
C ASP A 149 -0.67 -9.65 3.01
N SER A 150 -0.88 -9.22 4.25
CA SER A 150 -0.97 -10.12 5.41
C SER A 150 -2.24 -10.96 5.38
N PHE A 151 -3.42 -10.35 5.22
CA PHE A 151 -4.64 -11.15 5.14
C PHE A 151 -4.77 -11.89 3.80
N CYS A 152 -4.25 -11.35 2.70
CA CYS A 152 -4.16 -12.09 1.43
C CYS A 152 -3.33 -13.36 1.57
N TRP A 153 -2.20 -13.30 2.29
CA TRP A 153 -1.39 -14.47 2.60
C TRP A 153 -2.10 -15.45 3.54
N LEU A 154 -2.78 -14.95 4.59
CA LEU A 154 -3.53 -15.80 5.53
C LEU A 154 -4.63 -16.60 4.84
N LEU A 155 -5.37 -15.97 3.95
CA LEU A 155 -6.54 -16.56 3.29
C LEU A 155 -6.17 -17.25 1.96
N ASN A 156 -4.92 -17.17 1.50
CA ASN A 156 -4.48 -17.63 0.18
C ASN A 156 -5.33 -17.02 -0.95
N ILE A 157 -5.59 -15.72 -0.88
CA ILE A 157 -6.33 -14.97 -1.89
C ILE A 157 -5.44 -13.92 -2.53
N ARG A 158 -5.80 -13.51 -3.73
CA ARG A 158 -5.20 -12.39 -4.46
C ARG A 158 -6.31 -11.53 -5.06
N GLY A 159 -5.96 -10.37 -5.55
CA GLY A 159 -6.88 -9.50 -6.28
C GLY A 159 -6.14 -8.44 -7.07
N ASN A 160 -6.91 -7.55 -7.71
CA ASN A 160 -6.39 -6.51 -8.59
C ASN A 160 -6.91 -5.13 -8.15
N ASP A 161 -7.10 -4.92 -6.84
CA ASP A 161 -7.58 -3.63 -6.33
C ASP A 161 -6.50 -2.55 -6.36
N VAL A 162 -5.24 -2.96 -6.32
CA VAL A 162 -4.09 -2.07 -6.42
C VAL A 162 -3.24 -2.50 -7.62
N PRO A 163 -3.01 -1.62 -8.61
CA PRO A 163 -2.16 -1.93 -9.76
C PRO A 163 -0.77 -2.43 -9.32
N ARG A 164 -0.26 -3.46 -9.97
CA ARG A 164 1.06 -4.08 -9.71
C ARG A 164 1.22 -4.70 -8.32
N PHE A 165 0.16 -4.75 -7.54
CA PHE A 165 0.14 -5.35 -6.21
C PHE A 165 -1.08 -6.27 -6.08
N PRO A 166 -0.91 -7.61 -6.09
CA PRO A 166 -2.00 -8.56 -6.24
C PRO A 166 -2.77 -8.76 -4.92
N VAL A 167 -3.43 -7.73 -4.44
CA VAL A 167 -4.18 -7.71 -3.18
C VAL A 167 -5.63 -7.26 -3.38
N ILE A 168 -6.46 -7.60 -2.41
CA ILE A 168 -7.82 -7.10 -2.23
C ILE A 168 -7.80 -6.04 -1.12
N LEU A 169 -8.59 -4.99 -1.27
CA LEU A 169 -8.83 -4.03 -0.20
C LEU A 169 -9.74 -4.65 0.88
N GLY A 170 -9.41 -4.41 2.12
CA GLY A 170 -10.19 -4.91 3.26
C GLY A 170 -9.42 -4.84 4.57
N CYS A 171 -10.01 -5.46 5.58
CA CYS A 171 -9.44 -5.55 6.92
C CYS A 171 -9.85 -6.86 7.59
N GLY A 172 -9.00 -7.45 8.40
CA GLY A 172 -9.27 -8.69 9.10
C GLY A 172 -9.25 -8.55 10.61
N LEU A 173 -10.17 -9.24 11.29
CA LEU A 173 -10.11 -9.49 12.72
C LEU A 173 -9.84 -10.98 12.93
N LEU A 174 -8.63 -11.32 13.37
CA LEU A 174 -8.20 -12.69 13.61
C LEU A 174 -8.21 -13.00 15.10
N SER A 175 -9.04 -13.94 15.51
CA SER A 175 -9.14 -14.38 16.90
C SER A 175 -7.98 -15.32 17.30
N ALA A 176 -7.69 -15.38 18.57
CA ALA A 176 -6.64 -16.24 19.14
C ALA A 176 -6.86 -17.75 18.89
N ASN A 177 -8.09 -18.19 18.57
CA ASN A 177 -8.42 -19.57 18.17
C ASN A 177 -8.25 -19.84 16.66
N GLY A 178 -7.89 -18.83 15.85
CA GLY A 178 -7.72 -18.93 14.40
C GLY A 178 -8.97 -18.61 13.57
N ASP A 179 -10.11 -18.31 14.20
CA ASP A 179 -11.28 -17.78 13.47
C ASP A 179 -11.03 -16.35 12.99
N MET A 180 -11.53 -16.03 11.81
CA MET A 180 -11.31 -14.71 11.20
C MET A 180 -12.60 -14.13 10.64
N THR A 181 -12.86 -12.86 10.93
CA THR A 181 -13.84 -12.06 10.20
C THR A 181 -13.08 -11.15 9.24
N PHE A 182 -13.36 -11.27 7.94
CA PHE A 182 -12.75 -10.43 6.90
C PHE A 182 -13.78 -9.46 6.33
N PHE A 183 -13.48 -8.19 6.41
CA PHE A 183 -14.32 -7.08 5.96
C PHE A 183 -13.83 -6.58 4.61
N THR A 184 -14.69 -6.62 3.61
CA THR A 184 -14.40 -6.24 2.22
C THR A 184 -15.70 -6.00 1.48
N ASP A 185 -15.63 -5.58 0.21
CA ASP A 185 -16.79 -5.57 -0.69
C ASP A 185 -17.19 -7.02 -1.00
N LEU A 186 -18.38 -7.44 -0.55
CA LEU A 186 -18.87 -8.81 -0.74
C LEU A 186 -19.12 -9.16 -2.21
N ALA A 187 -19.30 -8.19 -3.10
CA ALA A 187 -19.43 -8.44 -4.54
C ALA A 187 -18.15 -9.05 -5.15
N LYS A 188 -17.00 -8.89 -4.48
CA LYS A 188 -15.71 -9.45 -4.91
C LYS A 188 -15.49 -10.89 -4.44
N VAL A 189 -16.32 -11.39 -3.52
CA VAL A 189 -16.13 -12.69 -2.87
C VAL A 189 -16.72 -13.80 -3.76
N PRO A 190 -15.89 -14.74 -4.27
CA PRO A 190 -16.40 -15.81 -5.13
C PRO A 190 -17.18 -16.85 -4.34
N ASN A 191 -18.15 -17.50 -4.98
CA ASN A 191 -19.06 -18.47 -4.34
C ASN A 191 -18.35 -19.66 -3.68
N ASN A 192 -17.18 -20.06 -4.19
CA ASN A 192 -16.40 -21.20 -3.69
C ASN A 192 -15.34 -20.79 -2.62
N ILE A 193 -15.39 -19.58 -2.13
CA ILE A 193 -14.42 -19.06 -1.14
C ILE A 193 -14.44 -19.90 0.15
N ALA A 194 -15.60 -20.32 0.64
CA ALA A 194 -15.73 -21.06 1.89
C ALA A 194 -14.99 -22.39 1.85
N GLU A 195 -15.03 -23.11 0.73
CA GLU A 195 -14.26 -24.33 0.53
C GLU A 195 -12.74 -24.04 0.52
N HIS A 196 -12.34 -22.95 -0.12
CA HIS A 196 -10.94 -22.57 -0.25
C HIS A 196 -10.29 -22.17 1.08
N VAL A 197 -10.94 -21.31 1.86
CA VAL A 197 -10.40 -20.81 3.14
C VAL A 197 -10.62 -21.79 4.30
N GLY A 198 -11.56 -22.73 4.15
CA GLY A 198 -11.96 -23.67 5.18
C GLY A 198 -12.79 -23.04 6.31
N ALA A 199 -13.13 -23.84 7.31
CA ALA A 199 -13.95 -23.41 8.44
C ALA A 199 -13.32 -22.26 9.24
N GLY A 200 -14.15 -21.47 9.91
CA GLY A 200 -13.74 -20.39 10.81
C GLY A 200 -13.46 -19.05 10.13
N VAL A 201 -13.88 -18.85 8.88
CA VAL A 201 -13.84 -17.54 8.21
C VAL A 201 -15.23 -17.05 7.91
N SER A 202 -15.52 -15.80 8.26
CA SER A 202 -16.72 -15.09 7.86
C SER A 202 -16.35 -13.84 7.06
N PHE A 203 -17.11 -13.57 6.00
CA PHE A 203 -16.96 -12.37 5.16
C PHE A 203 -18.07 -11.40 5.49
N LYS A 204 -17.75 -10.11 5.61
CA LYS A 204 -18.69 -9.03 5.91
C LYS A 204 -18.40 -7.82 5.05
N GLU A 205 -19.42 -6.97 4.88
CA GLU A 205 -19.24 -5.67 4.21
C GLU A 205 -18.22 -4.80 4.99
N GLU A 206 -17.39 -4.07 4.26
CA GLU A 206 -16.41 -3.16 4.84
C GLU A 206 -17.07 -2.17 5.81
N SER A 207 -18.26 -1.70 5.48
CA SER A 207 -19.06 -0.77 6.31
C SER A 207 -19.42 -1.32 7.69
N GLU A 208 -19.45 -2.65 7.88
CA GLU A 208 -19.74 -3.28 9.17
C GLU A 208 -18.56 -3.22 10.16
N LEU A 209 -17.33 -3.01 9.68
CA LEU A 209 -16.13 -2.98 10.54
C LEU A 209 -16.28 -1.99 11.69
N ALA A 210 -16.74 -0.78 11.40
CA ALA A 210 -16.92 0.26 12.40
C ALA A 210 -17.90 -0.18 13.51
N CYS A 211 -19.01 -0.82 13.14
CA CYS A 211 -19.98 -1.33 14.12
C CYS A 211 -19.41 -2.43 15.01
N VAL A 212 -18.54 -3.27 14.47
CA VAL A 212 -17.89 -4.35 15.22
C VAL A 212 -16.86 -3.77 16.19
N LEU A 213 -16.01 -2.86 15.73
CA LEU A 213 -15.00 -2.20 16.57
C LEU A 213 -15.61 -1.39 17.73
N ALA A 214 -16.74 -0.72 17.47
CA ALA A 214 -17.45 0.06 18.49
C ALA A 214 -18.08 -0.78 19.60
N LYS A 215 -18.07 -2.10 19.52
CA LYS A 215 -18.70 -3.05 20.46
C LYS A 215 -17.69 -4.02 21.08
N MET A 216 -16.42 -3.68 21.13
CA MET A 216 -15.33 -4.55 21.65
C MET A 216 -15.10 -4.39 23.15
N GLU A 217 -16.16 -4.31 23.96
CA GLU A 217 -16.02 -4.14 25.41
C GLU A 217 -15.25 -5.32 26.04
N GLY A 218 -14.19 -5.00 26.75
CA GLY A 218 -13.33 -5.95 27.46
C GLY A 218 -12.39 -6.77 26.55
N VAL A 219 -12.50 -6.70 25.24
CA VAL A 219 -11.65 -7.42 24.28
C VAL A 219 -10.23 -6.85 24.29
N LYS A 220 -9.23 -7.72 24.38
CA LYS A 220 -7.82 -7.36 24.20
C LYS A 220 -7.46 -7.43 22.72
N LEU A 221 -7.37 -6.26 22.08
CA LEU A 221 -7.11 -6.12 20.65
C LEU A 221 -5.64 -5.83 20.39
N LEU A 222 -4.95 -6.78 19.78
CA LEU A 222 -3.60 -6.58 19.23
C LEU A 222 -3.71 -5.76 17.94
N ALA A 223 -3.02 -4.63 17.88
CA ALA A 223 -2.93 -3.82 16.68
C ALA A 223 -1.54 -3.20 16.55
N ASP A 224 -1.07 -3.11 15.31
CA ASP A 224 0.20 -2.45 15.02
C ASP A 224 -0.03 -0.93 14.90
N PRO A 225 0.53 -0.13 15.83
CA PRO A 225 0.34 1.31 15.82
C PRO A 225 1.03 2.02 14.64
N HIS A 226 1.93 1.33 13.92
CA HIS A 226 2.71 1.87 12.81
C HIS A 226 2.16 1.50 11.42
N SER A 227 1.25 0.52 11.33
CA SER A 227 0.68 0.07 10.05
C SER A 227 -0.85 0.14 10.00
N ALA A 228 -1.55 -0.09 11.12
CA ALA A 228 -2.99 0.06 11.17
C ALA A 228 -3.40 1.53 11.41
N ASN A 229 -4.49 1.95 10.77
CA ASN A 229 -4.95 3.32 10.87
C ASN A 229 -5.45 3.70 12.28
N ALA A 230 -5.36 4.99 12.58
CA ALA A 230 -5.78 5.52 13.87
C ALA A 230 -7.29 5.36 14.11
N TYR A 231 -8.10 5.58 13.08
CA TYR A 231 -9.56 5.47 13.16
C TYR A 231 -10.01 4.14 13.76
N SER A 232 -9.57 3.03 13.21
CA SER A 232 -9.98 1.69 13.67
C SER A 232 -9.56 1.42 15.10
N GLN A 233 -8.34 1.82 15.47
CA GLN A 233 -7.81 1.59 16.81
C GLN A 233 -8.51 2.48 17.86
N LEU A 234 -8.71 3.76 17.56
CA LEU A 234 -9.42 4.69 18.45
C LEU A 234 -10.89 4.30 18.61
N LEU A 235 -11.53 3.84 17.54
CA LEU A 235 -12.91 3.38 17.59
C LEU A 235 -13.06 2.13 18.45
N ALA A 236 -12.16 1.15 18.32
CA ALA A 236 -12.14 -0.03 19.17
C ALA A 236 -11.91 0.33 20.64
N GLN A 237 -10.99 1.24 20.92
CA GLN A 237 -10.75 1.75 22.27
C GLN A 237 -11.99 2.43 22.87
N LYS A 238 -12.68 3.25 22.07
CA LYS A 238 -13.96 3.88 22.44
C LYS A 238 -15.06 2.85 22.70
N GLY A 239 -15.03 1.73 21.95
CA GLY A 239 -15.92 0.57 22.14
C GLY A 239 -15.55 -0.33 23.31
N GLY A 240 -14.59 0.06 24.16
CA GLY A 240 -14.16 -0.65 25.37
C GLY A 240 -13.06 -1.69 25.17
N ALA A 241 -12.43 -1.76 24.00
CA ALA A 241 -11.30 -2.63 23.79
C ALA A 241 -10.06 -2.15 24.57
N LYS A 242 -9.27 -3.11 25.03
CA LYS A 242 -7.91 -2.87 25.55
C LYS A 242 -6.91 -3.06 24.42
N LEU A 243 -6.36 -1.97 23.91
CA LEU A 243 -5.34 -2.05 22.85
C LEU A 243 -4.05 -2.64 23.41
N ILE A 244 -3.51 -3.62 22.70
CA ILE A 244 -2.16 -4.16 22.87
C ILE A 244 -1.37 -3.73 21.64
N ALA A 245 -0.41 -2.82 21.84
CA ALA A 245 0.48 -2.40 20.78
C ALA A 245 1.48 -3.52 20.43
N GLY A 246 1.57 -3.89 19.19
CA GLY A 246 2.52 -4.90 18.71
C GLY A 246 2.53 -4.95 17.20
N THR A 247 3.63 -5.45 16.63
CA THR A 247 3.76 -5.64 15.18
C THR A 247 2.72 -6.63 14.66
N ASP A 248 2.28 -6.44 13.41
CA ASP A 248 1.39 -7.39 12.72
C ASP A 248 1.93 -8.83 12.89
N PRO A 249 1.17 -9.72 13.55
CA PRO A 249 1.63 -11.07 13.85
C PRO A 249 1.87 -11.94 12.61
N VAL A 250 1.39 -11.52 11.45
CA VAL A 250 1.58 -12.19 10.16
C VAL A 250 2.92 -11.82 9.51
N ALA A 251 3.45 -10.64 9.78
CA ALA A 251 4.60 -10.08 9.06
C ALA A 251 5.81 -11.04 9.01
N ILE A 252 6.25 -11.55 10.15
CA ILE A 252 7.43 -12.45 10.20
C ILE A 252 7.12 -13.84 9.63
N PRO A 253 6.01 -14.54 10.00
CA PRO A 253 5.69 -15.84 9.40
C PRO A 253 5.51 -15.79 7.88
N LYS A 254 4.94 -14.72 7.33
CA LYS A 254 4.84 -14.49 5.88
C LYS A 254 6.20 -14.24 5.24
N ALA A 255 7.09 -13.50 5.90
CA ALA A 255 8.44 -13.23 5.41
C ALA A 255 9.31 -14.50 5.35
N GLN A 256 9.08 -15.46 6.24
CA GLN A 256 9.77 -16.75 6.26
C GLN A 256 9.13 -17.72 5.25
N LYS A 257 9.71 -17.79 4.05
CA LYS A 257 9.17 -18.60 2.95
C LYS A 257 9.29 -20.09 3.26
N ASN A 258 8.20 -20.85 3.03
CA ASN A 258 8.21 -22.31 3.06
C ASN A 258 8.83 -22.89 1.77
N ASN A 259 8.97 -24.22 1.71
CA ASN A 259 9.63 -24.90 0.58
C ASN A 259 8.91 -24.67 -0.76
N ALA A 260 7.58 -24.63 -0.78
CA ALA A 260 6.81 -24.37 -2.02
C ALA A 260 7.02 -22.93 -2.48
N GLU A 261 6.93 -21.97 -1.58
CA GLU A 261 7.19 -20.56 -1.87
C GLU A 261 8.63 -20.33 -2.36
N LEU A 262 9.63 -20.98 -1.75
CA LEU A 262 11.03 -20.92 -2.21
C LEU A 262 11.22 -21.53 -3.59
N ALA A 263 10.60 -22.68 -3.85
CA ALA A 263 10.65 -23.32 -5.18
C ALA A 263 10.01 -22.43 -6.24
N GLY A 264 8.85 -21.83 -5.94
CA GLY A 264 8.17 -20.88 -6.83
C GLY A 264 9.03 -19.65 -7.14
N MET A 265 9.65 -19.05 -6.12
CA MET A 265 10.55 -17.90 -6.31
C MET A 265 11.75 -18.25 -7.19
N ARG A 266 12.44 -19.36 -6.93
CA ARG A 266 13.59 -19.80 -7.76
C ARG A 266 13.19 -20.03 -9.20
N ALA A 267 12.08 -20.72 -9.45
CA ALA A 267 11.56 -20.97 -10.79
C ALA A 267 11.17 -19.66 -11.50
N CYS A 268 10.53 -18.74 -10.81
CA CYS A 268 10.16 -17.42 -11.35
C CYS A 268 11.40 -16.63 -11.80
N HIS A 269 12.45 -16.56 -10.97
CA HIS A 269 13.68 -15.84 -11.30
C HIS A 269 14.43 -16.44 -12.49
N ILE A 270 14.37 -17.77 -12.68
CA ILE A 270 14.95 -18.40 -13.86
C ILE A 270 14.18 -17.97 -15.12
N ARG A 271 12.85 -18.02 -15.11
CA ARG A 271 12.02 -17.60 -16.24
C ARG A 271 12.19 -16.12 -16.58
N ASP A 272 12.15 -15.25 -15.56
CA ASP A 272 12.36 -13.81 -15.76
C ASP A 272 13.78 -13.51 -16.24
N GLY A 273 14.79 -14.21 -15.70
CA GLY A 273 16.18 -14.10 -16.15
C GLY A 273 16.36 -14.43 -17.64
N VAL A 274 15.62 -15.41 -18.16
CA VAL A 274 15.59 -15.71 -19.60
C VAL A 274 15.00 -14.55 -20.40
N ALA A 275 13.88 -13.95 -19.94
CA ALA A 275 13.26 -12.80 -20.62
C ALA A 275 14.20 -11.59 -20.65
N VAL A 276 14.84 -11.28 -19.52
CA VAL A 276 15.82 -10.18 -19.42
C VAL A 276 17.04 -10.44 -20.32
N SER A 277 17.61 -11.65 -20.31
CA SER A 277 18.76 -11.98 -21.17
C SER A 277 18.44 -11.86 -22.65
N ARG A 278 17.23 -12.28 -23.06
CA ARG A 278 16.76 -12.12 -24.44
C ARG A 278 16.56 -10.65 -24.82
N PHE A 279 16.05 -9.85 -23.89
CA PHE A 279 15.91 -8.41 -24.10
C PHE A 279 17.28 -7.75 -24.30
N LEU A 280 18.26 -8.05 -23.46
CA LEU A 280 19.60 -7.48 -23.59
C LEU A 280 20.26 -7.87 -24.92
N ALA A 281 20.20 -9.15 -25.31
CA ALA A 281 20.72 -9.59 -26.59
C ALA A 281 20.02 -8.95 -27.82
N TRP A 282 18.70 -8.73 -27.71
CA TRP A 282 17.97 -8.00 -28.73
C TRP A 282 18.40 -6.52 -28.78
N LEU A 283 18.54 -5.87 -27.62
CA LEU A 283 18.94 -4.46 -27.52
C LEU A 283 20.33 -4.25 -28.13
N ASP A 284 21.31 -5.11 -27.79
CA ASP A 284 22.65 -5.07 -28.38
C ASP A 284 22.59 -5.15 -29.92
N SER A 285 21.79 -6.08 -30.45
CA SER A 285 21.59 -6.21 -31.91
C SER A 285 20.95 -4.96 -32.54
N GLN A 286 20.05 -4.28 -31.88
CA GLN A 286 19.45 -3.03 -32.37
C GLN A 286 20.47 -1.89 -32.38
N VAL A 287 21.26 -1.77 -31.32
CA VAL A 287 22.33 -0.76 -31.22
C VAL A 287 23.40 -0.96 -32.28
N GLU A 288 23.85 -2.20 -32.51
CA GLU A 288 24.80 -2.54 -33.58
C GLU A 288 24.30 -2.15 -34.98
N GLN A 289 22.97 -2.21 -35.18
CA GLN A 289 22.33 -1.82 -36.45
C GLN A 289 21.95 -0.32 -36.49
N HIS A 290 22.30 0.45 -35.47
CA HIS A 290 21.92 1.87 -35.29
C HIS A 290 20.39 2.10 -35.30
N ILE A 291 19.62 1.11 -34.86
CA ILE A 291 18.18 1.23 -34.68
C ILE A 291 17.91 1.66 -33.23
N MET A 292 17.51 2.92 -33.06
CA MET A 292 17.22 3.51 -31.74
C MET A 292 15.75 3.41 -31.43
N HIS A 293 15.45 3.13 -30.18
CA HIS A 293 14.11 3.01 -29.63
C HIS A 293 13.88 4.06 -28.55
N ASP A 294 12.63 4.44 -28.30
CA ASP A 294 12.26 5.24 -27.18
C ASP A 294 12.04 4.38 -25.90
N GLU A 295 11.92 5.05 -24.76
CA GLU A 295 11.80 4.44 -23.45
C GLU A 295 10.57 3.53 -23.33
N ALA A 296 9.43 3.89 -23.96
CA ALA A 296 8.22 3.08 -23.95
C ALA A 296 8.41 1.81 -24.79
N GLN A 297 8.98 1.93 -25.99
CA GLN A 297 9.26 0.79 -26.87
C GLN A 297 10.20 -0.23 -26.21
N LEU A 298 11.18 0.24 -25.46
CA LEU A 298 12.11 -0.63 -24.71
C LEU A 298 11.38 -1.37 -23.57
N ALA A 299 10.54 -0.67 -22.81
CA ALA A 299 9.72 -1.27 -21.76
C ALA A 299 8.76 -2.34 -22.31
N ASP A 300 8.03 -2.01 -23.37
CA ASP A 300 7.09 -2.92 -24.05
C ASP A 300 7.81 -4.14 -24.62
N LYS A 301 9.04 -3.95 -25.15
CA LYS A 301 9.83 -5.05 -25.67
C LYS A 301 10.22 -6.06 -24.60
N LEU A 302 10.68 -5.60 -23.44
CA LEU A 302 10.98 -6.49 -22.32
C LEU A 302 9.72 -7.23 -21.87
N GLU A 303 8.59 -6.54 -21.72
CA GLU A 303 7.33 -7.18 -21.36
C GLU A 303 6.90 -8.21 -22.39
N SER A 304 7.10 -7.96 -23.69
CA SER A 304 6.80 -8.92 -24.76
C SER A 304 7.55 -10.24 -24.64
N PHE A 305 8.75 -10.25 -24.08
CA PHE A 305 9.48 -11.48 -23.77
C PHE A 305 8.93 -12.19 -22.53
N ARG A 306 8.49 -11.45 -21.50
CA ARG A 306 7.84 -11.97 -20.30
C ARG A 306 6.48 -12.61 -20.59
N LEU A 307 5.69 -12.01 -21.47
CA LEU A 307 4.38 -12.51 -21.93
C LEU A 307 4.44 -13.87 -22.63
N GLN A 308 5.61 -14.34 -23.04
CA GLN A 308 5.78 -15.69 -23.60
C GLN A 308 5.76 -16.80 -22.54
N ASP A 309 5.91 -16.44 -21.25
CA ASP A 309 5.74 -17.38 -20.14
C ASP A 309 4.24 -17.47 -19.76
N PRO A 310 3.60 -18.64 -19.86
CA PRO A 310 2.17 -18.82 -19.51
C PRO A 310 1.87 -18.54 -18.03
N LEU A 311 2.88 -18.51 -17.17
CA LEU A 311 2.74 -18.19 -15.75
C LEU A 311 2.91 -16.70 -15.47
N TYR A 312 3.34 -15.90 -16.45
CA TYR A 312 3.40 -14.45 -16.28
C TYR A 312 2.00 -13.88 -16.07
N ARG A 313 1.86 -12.94 -15.13
CA ARG A 313 0.60 -12.26 -14.82
C ARG A 313 0.66 -10.79 -15.17
N GLU A 314 1.58 -10.08 -14.57
CA GLU A 314 1.81 -8.65 -14.76
C GLU A 314 3.21 -8.29 -14.25
N PRO A 315 3.75 -7.11 -14.60
CA PRO A 315 4.94 -6.59 -13.94
C PRO A 315 4.66 -6.41 -12.44
N SER A 316 5.60 -6.75 -11.59
CA SER A 316 5.51 -6.49 -10.15
C SER A 316 5.72 -5.02 -9.80
N PHE A 317 6.10 -4.20 -10.79
CA PHE A 317 6.45 -2.80 -10.67
C PHE A 317 6.32 -2.14 -12.05
N ASP A 318 5.94 -0.87 -12.11
CA ASP A 318 5.97 -0.13 -13.38
C ASP A 318 7.41 -0.02 -13.87
N THR A 319 7.63 -0.41 -15.11
CA THR A 319 8.98 -0.44 -15.67
C THR A 319 9.57 0.97 -15.69
N ILE A 320 10.74 1.11 -15.05
CA ILE A 320 11.53 2.33 -15.15
C ILE A 320 12.47 2.14 -16.35
N SER A 321 12.10 2.75 -17.46
CA SER A 321 12.86 2.78 -18.71
C SER A 321 13.18 4.23 -18.99
N ALA A 322 14.43 4.63 -18.82
CA ALA A 322 14.82 6.03 -18.83
C ALA A 322 16.17 6.25 -19.48
N THR A 323 16.27 7.28 -20.32
CA THR A 323 17.52 7.69 -20.97
C THR A 323 17.78 9.19 -20.85
N GLY A 324 19.05 9.60 -20.86
CA GLY A 324 19.43 11.00 -20.78
C GLY A 324 18.92 11.70 -19.52
N ALA A 325 18.25 12.85 -19.67
CA ALA A 325 17.76 13.64 -18.54
C ALA A 325 16.67 12.92 -17.71
N ASN A 326 15.89 12.03 -18.31
CA ASN A 326 14.86 11.26 -17.61
C ASN A 326 15.47 10.28 -16.58
N ALA A 327 16.68 9.81 -16.82
CA ALA A 327 17.40 8.92 -15.90
C ALA A 327 17.80 9.60 -14.57
N ALA A 328 17.71 10.93 -14.48
CA ALA A 328 17.90 11.66 -13.21
C ALA A 328 16.72 11.51 -12.24
N MET A 329 15.56 11.04 -12.70
CA MET A 329 14.37 10.82 -11.88
C MET A 329 14.31 9.37 -11.41
N CYS A 330 14.53 9.12 -10.12
CA CYS A 330 14.56 7.76 -9.53
C CYS A 330 13.27 6.95 -9.76
N HIS A 331 12.14 7.61 -9.96
CA HIS A 331 10.83 6.99 -10.21
C HIS A 331 10.19 7.54 -11.49
N TYR A 332 11.03 7.68 -12.53
CA TYR A 332 10.55 8.07 -13.85
C TYR A 332 9.53 7.06 -14.37
N ASN A 333 8.46 7.58 -14.98
CA ASN A 333 7.47 6.76 -15.66
C ASN A 333 7.22 7.38 -17.05
N HIS A 334 7.57 6.65 -18.09
CA HIS A 334 7.42 7.08 -19.48
C HIS A 334 5.97 7.36 -19.90
N ASN A 335 4.98 6.87 -19.13
CA ASN A 335 3.57 7.15 -19.38
C ASN A 335 3.12 8.55 -18.88
N ASN A 336 3.94 9.23 -18.06
CA ASN A 336 3.61 10.56 -17.53
C ASN A 336 4.04 11.70 -18.45
N GLY A 337 4.59 11.43 -19.62
CA GLY A 337 5.07 12.43 -20.57
C GLY A 337 5.41 11.84 -21.92
N THR A 338 6.22 12.55 -22.73
CA THR A 338 6.72 12.05 -24.01
C THR A 338 8.01 11.26 -23.76
N PRO A 339 8.04 9.96 -24.09
CA PRO A 339 9.25 9.14 -23.97
C PRO A 339 10.41 9.70 -24.80
N SER A 340 11.61 9.68 -24.25
CA SER A 340 12.82 10.09 -24.94
C SER A 340 13.38 8.93 -25.77
N THR A 341 13.89 9.24 -26.95
CA THR A 341 14.61 8.25 -27.80
C THR A 341 16.05 8.09 -27.27
N MET A 342 16.48 6.86 -27.10
CA MET A 342 17.87 6.52 -26.77
C MET A 342 18.80 6.97 -27.90
N THR A 343 19.99 7.48 -27.56
CA THR A 343 21.05 7.84 -28.52
C THR A 343 22.32 7.06 -28.20
N MET A 344 23.25 7.00 -29.18
CA MET A 344 24.54 6.30 -28.98
C MET A 344 25.37 6.86 -27.82
N ASP A 345 25.16 8.12 -27.47
CA ASP A 345 25.93 8.82 -26.42
C ASP A 345 25.16 8.88 -25.07
N SER A 346 23.95 8.29 -25.00
CA SER A 346 23.13 8.29 -23.79
C SER A 346 23.32 7.03 -22.97
N ILE A 347 23.17 7.17 -21.65
CA ILE A 347 23.02 6.03 -20.73
C ILE A 347 21.54 5.65 -20.70
N TYR A 348 21.30 4.37 -20.76
CA TYR A 348 19.99 3.78 -20.58
C TYR A 348 20.00 2.79 -19.41
#